data_918003a3ef605d5d8521072e60d28dad
#
_entry.id   918003a3ef605d5d8521072e60d28dad
#
_cell.length_a   1.000
_cell.length_b   1.000
_cell.length_c   1.000
_cell.angle_alpha   90.00
_cell.angle_beta   90.00
_cell.angle_gamma   90.00
#
_symmetry.space_group_name_H-M   'P 1'
#
loop_
_entity.id
_entity.type
_entity.pdbx_description
1 polymer ?
#
loop_
_entity_poly.entity_id
_entity_poly.type
_entity_poly.pdbx_seq_one_letter_code
_entity_poly.pdbx_strand_id
1 'polypeptide(L)'
;MSPRLSVPKEKLKFVLLEGIHPWAVEALHEDGYTQVVTSPKALAGEALTDVLADAHFVGIRSRTFLTEEVLARAPKLTAIGCFCIGTNQVDLGAAMRRGIPVFNAPFSNTRSVAELVLAELIMLMRGIPEKNAILHRGGWVKSAANSNEVRGKTLGIVGYGHIGTQIGVLAEHLGMRVIFHDIDAKLPLGNARQMPTLDSLLAEADVVSLHVPETAETRNLMGAEQLQRMKPGSHLINASRGTVVDIDALAQALESKHLLGAAIDVFPVEPQGNDSAFESVLTRFDNVILTPHIGGSTAEAQANIGREVAAKLIRYSNNGSTNSSVNFPEVALPEHAGRSRLLHIHRNIPGVLAQVNERFSKAGINIAAQYLRTNAEVGYVVIDVDSSASQEAQEELCAVPGTIRCRILY
;
A
#
# COMPACT_ATOMS: atom_id res chain seq x y z
N MET A 1 5.51 28.38 -34.79
CA MET A 1 5.62 27.65 -33.50
C MET A 1 4.40 26.74 -33.43
N SER A 2 4.58 25.43 -33.46
CA SER A 2 3.48 24.48 -33.28
C SER A 2 2.82 24.69 -31.93
N PRO A 3 1.50 24.66 -31.80
CA PRO A 3 0.83 24.86 -30.54
C PRO A 3 1.26 23.74 -29.57
N ARG A 4 1.72 24.13 -28.38
CA ARG A 4 2.02 23.17 -27.29
C ARG A 4 0.71 22.70 -26.68
N LEU A 5 0.32 21.47 -26.94
CA LEU A 5 -0.94 20.88 -26.47
C LEU A 5 -0.82 20.24 -25.07
N SER A 6 0.39 20.05 -24.56
CA SER A 6 0.65 19.51 -23.23
C SER A 6 0.83 20.65 -22.22
N VAL A 7 0.39 20.44 -20.98
CA VAL A 7 0.60 21.40 -19.90
C VAL A 7 2.07 21.34 -19.49
N PRO A 8 2.81 22.48 -19.53
CA PRO A 8 4.20 22.51 -19.07
C PRO A 8 4.34 22.06 -17.62
N LYS A 9 5.46 21.42 -17.27
CA LYS A 9 5.71 20.89 -15.90
C LYS A 9 5.56 21.96 -14.82
N GLU A 10 5.97 23.19 -15.11
CA GLU A 10 5.90 24.34 -14.19
C GLU A 10 4.45 24.76 -13.86
N LYS A 11 3.46 24.31 -14.65
CA LYS A 11 2.03 24.57 -14.42
C LYS A 11 1.31 23.38 -13.79
N LEU A 12 1.97 22.24 -13.66
CA LEU A 12 1.41 21.06 -13.02
C LEU A 12 1.56 21.16 -11.51
N LYS A 13 0.42 21.24 -10.80
CA LYS A 13 0.37 21.40 -9.35
C LYS A 13 0.30 20.04 -8.66
N PHE A 14 1.26 19.81 -7.78
CA PHE A 14 1.30 18.70 -6.83
C PHE A 14 0.89 19.18 -5.44
N VAL A 15 0.01 18.43 -4.77
CA VAL A 15 -0.40 18.66 -3.39
C VAL A 15 0.01 17.44 -2.58
N LEU A 16 0.96 17.60 -1.66
CA LEU A 16 1.48 16.54 -0.80
C LEU A 16 1.05 16.77 0.65
N LEU A 17 0.21 15.91 1.19
CA LEU A 17 -0.38 16.04 2.52
C LEU A 17 0.28 15.10 3.53
N GLU A 18 -0.01 15.32 4.82
CA GLU A 18 0.35 14.42 5.93
C GLU A 18 1.86 14.29 6.17
N GLY A 19 2.64 15.34 5.88
CA GLY A 19 4.08 15.33 6.13
C GLY A 19 4.84 14.28 5.33
N ILE A 20 4.49 14.12 4.05
CA ILE A 20 5.24 13.28 3.11
C ILE A 20 6.72 13.69 3.13
N HIS A 21 7.61 12.71 3.12
CA HIS A 21 9.04 12.91 3.27
C HIS A 21 9.62 13.89 2.23
N PRO A 22 10.52 14.81 2.61
CA PRO A 22 11.08 15.86 1.71
C PRO A 22 11.70 15.30 0.42
N TRP A 23 12.22 14.10 0.42
CA TRP A 23 12.77 13.47 -0.79
C TRP A 23 11.74 13.29 -1.91
N ALA A 24 10.44 13.25 -1.60
CA ALA A 24 9.42 13.28 -2.63
C ALA A 24 9.37 14.65 -3.33
N VAL A 25 9.52 15.73 -2.56
CA VAL A 25 9.56 17.10 -3.09
C VAL A 25 10.83 17.31 -3.91
N GLU A 26 11.97 16.87 -3.39
CA GLU A 26 13.26 16.95 -4.11
C GLU A 26 13.18 16.24 -5.46
N ALA A 27 12.69 15.01 -5.50
CA ALA A 27 12.54 14.24 -6.74
C ALA A 27 11.62 14.95 -7.77
N LEU A 28 10.53 15.60 -7.31
CA LEU A 28 9.65 16.38 -8.17
C LEU A 28 10.36 17.62 -8.70
N HIS A 29 11.12 18.35 -7.88
CA HIS A 29 11.87 19.53 -8.30
C HIS A 29 12.99 19.17 -9.27
N GLU A 30 13.73 18.08 -9.03
CA GLU A 30 14.77 17.57 -9.94
C GLU A 30 14.23 17.25 -11.34
N ASP A 31 12.97 16.76 -11.42
CA ASP A 31 12.30 16.47 -12.69
C ASP A 31 11.61 17.72 -13.32
N GLY A 32 11.70 18.90 -12.68
CA GLY A 32 11.24 20.20 -13.20
C GLY A 32 9.82 20.61 -12.78
N TYR A 33 9.20 19.94 -11.81
CA TYR A 33 7.91 20.36 -11.23
C TYR A 33 8.15 21.43 -10.16
N THR A 34 7.68 22.65 -10.38
CA THR A 34 7.93 23.77 -9.46
C THR A 34 6.74 24.10 -8.55
N GLN A 35 5.52 23.69 -8.92
CA GLN A 35 4.32 23.92 -8.11
C GLN A 35 4.05 22.72 -7.19
N VAL A 36 4.81 22.62 -6.10
CA VAL A 36 4.64 21.58 -5.08
C VAL A 36 4.19 22.23 -3.77
N VAL A 37 2.95 21.97 -3.38
CA VAL A 37 2.35 22.44 -2.12
C VAL A 37 2.42 21.30 -1.11
N THR A 38 2.96 21.55 0.07
CA THR A 38 3.07 20.54 1.14
C THR A 38 2.24 20.94 2.35
N SER A 39 1.69 19.96 3.07
CA SER A 39 1.03 20.14 4.36
C SER A 39 1.46 19.04 5.33
N PRO A 40 1.82 19.38 6.58
CA PRO A 40 2.13 18.37 7.59
C PRO A 40 0.88 17.65 8.12
N LYS A 41 -0.31 18.18 7.84
CA LYS A 41 -1.60 17.68 8.35
C LYS A 41 -2.38 16.93 7.27
N ALA A 42 -3.20 15.98 7.71
CA ALA A 42 -4.31 15.48 6.92
C ALA A 42 -5.37 16.59 6.75
N LEU A 43 -6.05 16.58 5.61
CA LEU A 43 -7.15 17.52 5.34
C LEU A 43 -8.45 16.73 5.12
N ALA A 44 -9.58 17.37 5.42
CA ALA A 44 -10.91 16.82 5.23
C ALA A 44 -11.93 17.94 4.88
N GLY A 45 -13.12 17.54 4.39
CA GLY A 45 -14.22 18.48 4.10
C GLY A 45 -13.83 19.55 3.07
N GLU A 46 -14.27 20.80 3.31
CA GLU A 46 -14.03 21.91 2.39
C GLU A 46 -12.55 22.22 2.21
N ALA A 47 -11.76 22.19 3.28
CA ALA A 47 -10.32 22.45 3.19
C ALA A 47 -9.60 21.47 2.24
N LEU A 48 -10.03 20.21 2.18
CA LEU A 48 -9.50 19.22 1.23
C LEU A 48 -9.97 19.53 -0.20
N THR A 49 -11.24 19.79 -0.40
CA THR A 49 -11.79 20.07 -1.74
C THR A 49 -11.23 21.36 -2.34
N ASP A 50 -11.00 22.39 -1.53
CA ASP A 50 -10.44 23.67 -1.98
C ASP A 50 -8.99 23.51 -2.47
N VAL A 51 -8.18 22.78 -1.74
CA VAL A 51 -6.78 22.55 -2.13
C VAL A 51 -6.65 21.65 -3.36
N LEU A 52 -7.65 20.76 -3.59
CA LEU A 52 -7.69 19.85 -4.75
C LEU A 52 -8.36 20.45 -5.99
N ALA A 53 -9.08 21.55 -5.89
CA ALA A 53 -9.85 22.14 -7.00
C ALA A 53 -9.00 22.43 -8.25
N ASP A 54 -7.74 22.81 -8.07
CA ASP A 54 -6.77 23.10 -9.13
C ASP A 54 -5.56 22.14 -9.16
N ALA A 55 -5.52 21.14 -8.28
CA ALA A 55 -4.46 20.16 -8.19
C ALA A 55 -4.48 19.17 -9.39
N HIS A 56 -3.31 18.87 -9.94
CA HIS A 56 -3.13 17.85 -10.97
C HIS A 56 -2.71 16.51 -10.38
N PHE A 57 -1.95 16.53 -9.30
CA PHE A 57 -1.50 15.36 -8.56
C PHE A 57 -1.71 15.56 -7.07
N VAL A 58 -2.13 14.53 -6.38
CA VAL A 58 -2.22 14.53 -4.93
C VAL A 58 -1.45 13.37 -4.32
N GLY A 59 -0.67 13.66 -3.30
CA GLY A 59 -0.01 12.69 -2.43
C GLY A 59 -0.66 12.69 -1.05
N ILE A 60 -1.06 11.53 -0.59
CA ILE A 60 -1.64 11.33 0.76
C ILE A 60 -0.93 10.18 1.46
N ARG A 61 -1.16 10.03 2.76
CA ARG A 61 -0.77 8.83 3.51
C ARG A 61 -2.02 8.07 3.94
N SER A 62 -2.21 7.82 5.22
CA SER A 62 -3.27 6.95 5.73
C SER A 62 -4.48 7.67 6.33
N ARG A 63 -4.44 9.01 6.48
CA ARG A 63 -5.45 9.79 7.24
C ARG A 63 -6.33 10.70 6.39
N THR A 64 -5.96 11.00 5.15
CA THR A 64 -6.78 11.79 4.22
C THR A 64 -7.61 10.85 3.36
N PHE A 65 -8.94 11.02 3.35
CA PHE A 65 -9.85 10.16 2.60
C PHE A 65 -10.26 10.82 1.30
N LEU A 66 -9.99 10.16 0.17
CA LEU A 66 -10.41 10.58 -1.16
C LEU A 66 -11.63 9.76 -1.59
N THR A 67 -12.79 10.19 -1.09
CA THR A 67 -14.10 9.61 -1.40
C THR A 67 -14.55 10.00 -2.80
N GLU A 68 -15.61 9.36 -3.32
CA GLU A 68 -16.21 9.74 -4.60
C GLU A 68 -16.62 11.22 -4.65
N GLU A 69 -17.16 11.76 -3.55
CA GLU A 69 -17.56 13.17 -3.46
C GLU A 69 -16.36 14.13 -3.57
N VAL A 70 -15.26 13.82 -2.90
CA VAL A 70 -14.00 14.59 -2.98
C VAL A 70 -13.44 14.55 -4.39
N LEU A 71 -13.37 13.35 -5.00
CA LEU A 71 -12.87 13.16 -6.36
C LEU A 71 -13.73 13.87 -7.41
N ALA A 72 -15.04 13.97 -7.20
CA ALA A 72 -15.93 14.71 -8.09
C ALA A 72 -15.65 16.23 -8.11
N ARG A 73 -15.10 16.76 -7.02
CA ARG A 73 -14.74 18.19 -6.88
C ARG A 73 -13.29 18.51 -7.25
N ALA A 74 -12.55 17.54 -7.76
CA ALA A 74 -11.16 17.66 -8.21
C ALA A 74 -11.03 17.43 -9.74
N PRO A 75 -11.56 18.32 -10.61
CA PRO A 75 -11.69 18.07 -12.05
C PRO A 75 -10.36 17.97 -12.80
N LYS A 76 -9.30 18.60 -12.28
CA LYS A 76 -7.96 18.58 -12.88
C LYS A 76 -7.10 17.42 -12.40
N LEU A 77 -7.56 16.67 -11.37
CA LEU A 77 -6.77 15.60 -10.77
C LEU A 77 -6.46 14.50 -11.80
N THR A 78 -5.20 14.20 -11.97
CA THR A 78 -4.66 13.34 -13.01
C THR A 78 -4.17 12.00 -12.47
N ALA A 79 -3.58 12.01 -11.28
CA ALA A 79 -3.18 10.79 -10.56
C ALA A 79 -3.12 11.02 -9.05
N ILE A 80 -3.18 9.93 -8.30
CA ILE A 80 -3.11 9.90 -6.84
C ILE A 80 -1.90 9.06 -6.43
N GLY A 81 -1.10 9.54 -5.46
CA GLY A 81 -0.04 8.81 -4.80
C GLY A 81 -0.40 8.53 -3.35
N CYS A 82 -0.52 7.26 -2.97
CA CYS A 82 -0.59 6.83 -1.58
C CYS A 82 0.84 6.58 -1.09
N PHE A 83 1.38 7.50 -0.27
CA PHE A 83 2.71 7.39 0.31
C PHE A 83 2.71 6.44 1.52
N CYS A 84 2.21 5.23 1.28
CA CYS A 84 2.08 4.10 2.21
C CYS A 84 1.78 2.82 1.41
N ILE A 85 1.63 1.67 2.09
CA ILE A 85 1.21 0.42 1.45
C ILE A 85 -0.30 0.42 1.16
N GLY A 86 -1.10 0.75 2.20
CA GLY A 86 -2.57 0.70 2.12
C GLY A 86 -3.16 1.74 1.19
N THR A 87 -4.30 1.42 0.57
CA THR A 87 -5.04 2.30 -0.32
C THR A 87 -6.52 2.42 0.07
N ASN A 88 -6.88 1.94 1.26
CA ASN A 88 -8.25 1.92 1.79
C ASN A 88 -8.86 3.33 1.95
N GLN A 89 -8.00 4.36 2.05
CA GLN A 89 -8.38 5.77 2.14
C GLN A 89 -8.75 6.38 0.79
N VAL A 90 -8.67 5.64 -0.31
CA VAL A 90 -9.07 6.09 -1.66
C VAL A 90 -10.21 5.22 -2.18
N ASP A 91 -11.28 5.85 -2.68
CA ASP A 91 -12.28 5.16 -3.49
C ASP A 91 -11.66 4.82 -4.86
N LEU A 92 -11.07 3.62 -4.93
CA LEU A 92 -10.36 3.14 -6.12
C LEU A 92 -11.28 3.02 -7.34
N GLY A 93 -12.55 2.64 -7.13
CA GLY A 93 -13.55 2.52 -8.20
C GLY A 93 -13.92 3.90 -8.75
N ALA A 94 -14.20 4.88 -7.88
CA ALA A 94 -14.50 6.25 -8.29
C ALA A 94 -13.32 6.90 -9.01
N ALA A 95 -12.08 6.69 -8.54
CA ALA A 95 -10.86 7.16 -9.19
C ALA A 95 -10.73 6.54 -10.60
N MET A 96 -10.91 5.22 -10.73
CA MET A 96 -10.85 4.51 -12.01
C MET A 96 -11.89 5.02 -13.00
N ARG A 97 -13.15 5.16 -12.59
CA ARG A 97 -14.24 5.68 -13.46
C ARG A 97 -13.99 7.12 -13.93
N ARG A 98 -13.15 7.89 -13.22
CA ARG A 98 -12.71 9.25 -13.60
C ARG A 98 -11.41 9.29 -14.38
N GLY A 99 -10.83 8.13 -14.70
CA GLY A 99 -9.56 8.05 -15.41
C GLY A 99 -8.37 8.51 -14.57
N ILE A 100 -8.38 8.25 -13.24
CA ILE A 100 -7.34 8.65 -12.30
C ILE A 100 -6.64 7.41 -11.77
N PRO A 101 -5.43 7.08 -12.23
CA PRO A 101 -4.64 6.00 -11.68
C PRO A 101 -4.15 6.34 -10.25
N VAL A 102 -4.11 5.31 -9.40
CA VAL A 102 -3.64 5.39 -8.02
C VAL A 102 -2.38 4.55 -7.87
N PHE A 103 -1.34 5.13 -7.31
CA PHE A 103 -0.06 4.49 -7.05
C PHE A 103 0.22 4.43 -5.55
N ASN A 104 0.89 3.38 -5.10
CA ASN A 104 1.32 3.22 -3.72
C ASN A 104 2.77 2.74 -3.64
N ALA A 105 3.28 2.53 -2.40
CA ALA A 105 4.60 1.95 -2.14
C ALA A 105 4.45 0.61 -1.42
N PRO A 106 4.22 -0.50 -2.13
CA PRO A 106 3.91 -1.79 -1.51
C PRO A 106 5.10 -2.47 -0.83
N PHE A 107 6.34 -2.04 -1.09
CA PHE A 107 7.55 -2.78 -0.67
C PHE A 107 8.57 -1.95 0.12
N SER A 108 8.48 -0.62 0.10
CA SER A 108 9.50 0.28 0.65
C SER A 108 9.67 0.22 2.17
N ASN A 109 8.72 -0.36 2.91
CA ASN A 109 8.79 -0.52 4.36
C ASN A 109 8.95 -1.99 4.79
N THR A 110 9.17 -2.92 3.85
CA THR A 110 9.28 -4.37 4.12
C THR A 110 10.29 -4.66 5.22
N ARG A 111 11.47 -4.03 5.14
CA ARG A 111 12.55 -4.21 6.12
C ARG A 111 12.18 -3.69 7.51
N SER A 112 11.55 -2.55 7.58
CA SER A 112 11.15 -1.92 8.86
C SER A 112 10.15 -2.79 9.62
N VAL A 113 9.12 -3.31 8.92
CA VAL A 113 8.16 -4.23 9.54
C VAL A 113 8.82 -5.52 9.99
N ALA A 114 9.74 -6.08 9.17
CA ALA A 114 10.44 -7.31 9.52
C ALA A 114 11.31 -7.15 10.78
N GLU A 115 11.97 -6.02 10.95
CA GLU A 115 12.78 -5.71 12.13
C GLU A 115 11.92 -5.52 13.38
N LEU A 116 10.79 -4.82 13.27
CA LEU A 116 9.85 -4.67 14.38
C LEU A 116 9.36 -6.04 14.85
N VAL A 117 8.86 -6.87 13.95
CA VAL A 117 8.34 -8.22 14.25
C VAL A 117 9.39 -9.09 14.93
N LEU A 118 10.64 -9.05 14.48
CA LEU A 118 11.73 -9.83 15.11
C LEU A 118 12.07 -9.31 16.51
N ALA A 119 12.07 -8.00 16.71
CA ALA A 119 12.27 -7.43 18.04
C ALA A 119 11.16 -7.83 18.99
N GLU A 120 9.88 -7.72 18.56
CA GLU A 120 8.71 -8.14 19.32
C GLU A 120 8.73 -9.64 19.64
N LEU A 121 9.09 -10.47 18.65
CA LEU A 121 9.23 -11.91 18.82
C LEU A 121 10.23 -12.24 19.95
N ILE A 122 11.42 -11.64 19.94
CA ILE A 122 12.44 -11.87 20.98
C ILE A 122 11.94 -11.36 22.33
N MET A 123 11.32 -10.19 22.38
CA MET A 123 10.78 -9.60 23.61
C MET A 123 9.69 -10.47 24.23
N LEU A 124 8.76 -10.99 23.43
CA LEU A 124 7.70 -11.90 23.89
C LEU A 124 8.27 -13.22 24.40
N MET A 125 9.14 -13.87 23.65
CA MET A 125 9.79 -15.13 24.04
C MET A 125 10.58 -15.01 25.36
N ARG A 126 11.07 -13.81 25.68
CA ARG A 126 11.82 -13.51 26.91
C ARG A 126 10.93 -13.00 28.05
N GLY A 127 9.63 -12.77 27.81
CA GLY A 127 8.70 -12.16 28.76
C GLY A 127 9.17 -10.77 29.22
N ILE A 128 9.77 -10.00 28.30
CA ILE A 128 10.30 -8.66 28.60
C ILE A 128 9.17 -7.67 28.91
N PRO A 129 8.05 -7.63 28.17
CA PRO A 129 7.01 -6.63 28.40
C PRO A 129 6.46 -6.66 29.82
N GLU A 130 6.07 -7.84 30.32
CA GLU A 130 5.57 -8.03 31.68
C GLU A 130 6.60 -7.66 32.75
N LYS A 131 7.85 -8.14 32.58
CA LYS A 131 8.93 -7.83 33.52
C LYS A 131 9.27 -6.35 33.57
N ASN A 132 9.26 -5.69 32.42
CA ASN A 132 9.46 -4.25 32.30
C ASN A 132 8.35 -3.47 33.01
N ALA A 133 7.10 -3.84 32.79
CA ALA A 133 5.94 -3.21 33.43
C ALA A 133 6.00 -3.36 34.97
N ILE A 134 6.35 -4.56 35.48
CA ILE A 134 6.54 -4.81 36.91
C ILE A 134 7.61 -3.93 37.49
N LEU A 135 8.77 -3.82 36.83
CA LEU A 135 9.88 -2.97 37.30
C LEU A 135 9.50 -1.49 37.37
N HIS A 136 8.79 -0.99 36.37
CA HIS A 136 8.30 0.40 36.36
C HIS A 136 7.33 0.71 37.51
N ARG A 137 6.66 -0.33 38.05
CA ARG A 137 5.80 -0.24 39.25
C ARG A 137 6.56 -0.52 40.56
N GLY A 138 7.89 -0.61 40.54
CA GLY A 138 8.70 -0.84 41.72
C GLY A 138 8.82 -2.31 42.16
N GLY A 139 8.26 -3.26 41.39
CA GLY A 139 8.38 -4.69 41.67
C GLY A 139 9.73 -5.26 41.18
N TRP A 140 10.11 -6.45 41.66
CA TRP A 140 11.32 -7.15 41.25
C TRP A 140 11.03 -8.64 41.08
N VAL A 141 11.02 -9.13 39.82
CA VAL A 141 10.79 -10.54 39.49
C VAL A 141 11.95 -11.08 38.65
N LYS A 142 12.88 -11.79 39.28
CA LYS A 142 13.97 -12.51 38.63
C LYS A 142 13.56 -13.99 38.50
N SER A 143 13.08 -14.36 37.31
CA SER A 143 12.60 -15.73 37.03
C SER A 143 12.90 -16.11 35.59
N ALA A 144 13.23 -17.39 35.39
CA ALA A 144 13.33 -18.02 34.05
C ALA A 144 12.00 -18.61 33.57
N ALA A 145 10.94 -18.60 34.40
CA ALA A 145 9.62 -19.08 33.99
C ALA A 145 9.14 -18.29 32.75
N ASN A 146 8.62 -18.99 31.75
CA ASN A 146 8.12 -18.45 30.48
C ASN A 146 9.14 -17.56 29.74
N SER A 147 10.45 -17.79 29.99
CA SER A 147 11.52 -17.11 29.28
C SER A 147 12.33 -18.10 28.46
N ASN A 148 12.26 -17.98 27.16
CA ASN A 148 12.86 -18.92 26.23
C ASN A 148 13.86 -18.22 25.29
N GLU A 149 14.88 -18.93 24.84
CA GLU A 149 15.67 -18.56 23.68
C GLU A 149 14.84 -18.82 22.42
N VAL A 150 15.06 -18.02 21.38
CA VAL A 150 14.37 -18.20 20.10
C VAL A 150 15.00 -19.33 19.26
N ARG A 151 16.27 -19.66 19.50
CA ARG A 151 16.97 -20.75 18.84
C ARG A 151 16.21 -22.10 19.00
N GLY A 152 15.99 -22.79 17.89
CA GLY A 152 15.30 -24.08 17.86
C GLY A 152 13.78 -23.99 18.04
N LYS A 153 13.23 -22.78 18.24
CA LYS A 153 11.79 -22.55 18.26
C LYS A 153 11.23 -22.43 16.85
N THR A 154 9.93 -22.61 16.71
CA THR A 154 9.23 -22.58 15.42
C THR A 154 8.49 -21.25 15.26
N LEU A 155 8.82 -20.48 14.22
CA LEU A 155 8.06 -19.34 13.77
C LEU A 155 7.08 -19.76 12.68
N GLY A 156 5.78 -19.57 12.90
CA GLY A 156 4.71 -19.74 11.93
C GLY A 156 4.35 -18.39 11.29
N ILE A 157 4.48 -18.31 9.97
CA ILE A 157 4.19 -17.09 9.18
C ILE A 157 2.90 -17.32 8.40
N VAL A 158 1.88 -16.49 8.65
CA VAL A 158 0.64 -16.48 7.87
C VAL A 158 0.70 -15.35 6.85
N GLY A 159 0.78 -15.73 5.56
CA GLY A 159 1.08 -14.83 4.45
C GLY A 159 2.59 -14.74 4.15
N TYR A 160 3.06 -15.51 3.15
CA TYR A 160 4.47 -15.59 2.77
C TYR A 160 4.76 -14.70 1.55
N GLY A 161 4.29 -13.42 1.64
CA GLY A 161 4.60 -12.36 0.70
C GLY A 161 5.97 -11.71 0.99
N HIS A 162 6.18 -10.46 0.56
CA HIS A 162 7.46 -9.75 0.73
C HIS A 162 7.91 -9.63 2.19
N ILE A 163 7.01 -9.26 3.09
CA ILE A 163 7.32 -9.11 4.51
C ILE A 163 7.55 -10.48 5.15
N GLY A 164 6.61 -11.43 4.97
CA GLY A 164 6.72 -12.77 5.56
C GLY A 164 7.98 -13.51 5.11
N THR A 165 8.34 -13.40 3.83
CA THR A 165 9.58 -13.98 3.30
C THR A 165 10.81 -13.38 3.96
N GLN A 166 10.87 -12.06 4.10
CA GLN A 166 12.02 -11.39 4.72
C GLN A 166 12.14 -11.75 6.20
N ILE A 167 11.03 -11.83 6.93
CA ILE A 167 11.01 -12.28 8.33
C ILE A 167 11.51 -13.72 8.42
N GLY A 168 11.06 -14.60 7.53
CA GLY A 168 11.50 -15.99 7.51
C GLY A 168 13.02 -16.12 7.38
N VAL A 169 13.62 -15.40 6.41
CA VAL A 169 15.09 -15.39 6.21
C VAL A 169 15.81 -14.86 7.45
N LEU A 170 15.34 -13.79 8.07
CA LEU A 170 15.98 -13.22 9.25
C LEU A 170 15.80 -14.11 10.49
N ALA A 171 14.65 -14.75 10.67
CA ALA A 171 14.40 -15.67 11.77
C ALA A 171 15.27 -16.94 11.69
N GLU A 172 15.52 -17.44 10.47
CA GLU A 172 16.48 -18.54 10.25
C GLU A 172 17.86 -18.19 10.77
N HIS A 173 18.34 -16.96 10.54
CA HIS A 173 19.64 -16.51 11.03
C HIS A 173 19.71 -16.39 12.58
N LEU A 174 18.55 -16.30 13.25
CA LEU A 174 18.45 -16.44 14.71
C LEU A 174 18.40 -17.90 15.18
N GLY A 175 18.48 -18.85 14.25
CA GLY A 175 18.44 -20.29 14.55
C GLY A 175 17.04 -20.82 14.78
N MET A 176 16.00 -20.15 14.31
CA MET A 176 14.61 -20.61 14.34
C MET A 176 14.30 -21.58 13.20
N ARG A 177 13.31 -22.45 13.40
CA ARG A 177 12.64 -23.17 12.33
C ARG A 177 11.51 -22.30 11.80
N VAL A 178 11.39 -22.21 10.46
CA VAL A 178 10.36 -21.38 9.82
C VAL A 178 9.35 -22.29 9.12
N ILE A 179 8.08 -22.10 9.45
CA ILE A 179 6.95 -22.69 8.72
C ILE A 179 6.03 -21.55 8.26
N PHE A 180 5.39 -21.73 7.12
CA PHE A 180 4.46 -20.71 6.62
C PHE A 180 3.21 -21.31 6.00
N HIS A 181 2.13 -20.54 5.98
CA HIS A 181 0.91 -20.82 5.24
C HIS A 181 0.56 -19.63 4.35
N ASP A 182 0.21 -19.90 3.11
CA ASP A 182 -0.26 -18.92 2.13
C ASP A 182 -1.34 -19.58 1.27
N ILE A 183 -2.27 -18.78 0.74
CA ILE A 183 -3.33 -19.26 -0.16
C ILE A 183 -2.76 -19.76 -1.49
N ASP A 184 -1.60 -19.23 -1.90
CA ASP A 184 -0.86 -19.65 -3.09
C ASP A 184 0.30 -20.56 -2.72
N ALA A 185 0.73 -21.39 -3.69
CA ALA A 185 2.00 -22.06 -3.59
C ALA A 185 3.14 -21.04 -3.73
N LYS A 186 3.98 -20.92 -2.70
CA LYS A 186 5.14 -20.02 -2.68
C LYS A 186 6.44 -20.79 -2.68
N LEU A 187 7.47 -20.21 -3.26
CA LEU A 187 8.82 -20.77 -3.20
C LEU A 187 9.37 -20.63 -1.77
N PRO A 188 9.66 -21.73 -1.05
CA PRO A 188 10.29 -21.65 0.26
C PRO A 188 11.72 -21.13 0.14
N LEU A 189 12.12 -20.20 1.01
CA LEU A 189 13.49 -19.71 1.12
C LEU A 189 14.14 -20.21 2.40
N GLY A 190 15.42 -20.56 2.32
CA GLY A 190 16.17 -21.06 3.46
C GLY A 190 15.59 -22.37 4.02
N ASN A 191 15.38 -22.43 5.34
CA ASN A 191 14.77 -23.57 6.01
C ASN A 191 13.23 -23.53 6.07
N ALA A 192 12.59 -22.56 5.42
CA ALA A 192 11.15 -22.38 5.47
C ALA A 192 10.39 -23.55 4.81
N ARG A 193 9.29 -23.99 5.42
CA ARG A 193 8.45 -25.08 4.92
C ARG A 193 6.99 -24.61 4.83
N GLN A 194 6.36 -24.76 3.67
CA GLN A 194 4.94 -24.46 3.50
C GLN A 194 4.08 -25.52 4.18
N MET A 195 3.14 -25.06 4.99
CA MET A 195 2.15 -25.89 5.68
C MET A 195 0.88 -26.00 4.82
N PRO A 196 0.26 -27.19 4.73
CA PRO A 196 -0.90 -27.40 3.86
C PRO A 196 -2.14 -26.61 4.33
N THR A 197 -2.27 -26.38 5.62
CA THR A 197 -3.42 -25.67 6.21
C THR A 197 -2.95 -24.69 7.29
N LEU A 198 -3.76 -23.66 7.54
CA LEU A 198 -3.56 -22.74 8.65
C LEU A 198 -3.51 -23.51 9.98
N ASP A 199 -4.43 -24.42 10.20
CA ASP A 199 -4.51 -25.22 11.44
C ASP A 199 -3.24 -25.99 11.73
N SER A 200 -2.63 -26.59 10.70
CA SER A 200 -1.36 -27.34 10.87
C SER A 200 -0.21 -26.40 11.26
N LEU A 201 -0.20 -25.17 10.77
CA LEU A 201 0.75 -24.15 11.18
C LEU A 201 0.52 -23.72 12.64
N LEU A 202 -0.73 -23.43 13.02
CA LEU A 202 -1.09 -22.96 14.36
C LEU A 202 -0.73 -23.99 15.42
N ALA A 203 -0.93 -25.29 15.16
CA ALA A 203 -0.62 -26.37 16.08
C ALA A 203 0.89 -26.59 16.30
N GLU A 204 1.76 -26.20 15.34
CA GLU A 204 3.22 -26.43 15.40
C GLU A 204 4.01 -25.21 15.90
N ALA A 205 3.51 -23.99 15.65
CA ALA A 205 4.25 -22.76 15.88
C ALA A 205 4.35 -22.36 17.36
N ASP A 206 5.55 -21.98 17.80
CA ASP A 206 5.78 -21.35 19.12
C ASP A 206 5.43 -19.84 19.09
N VAL A 207 5.59 -19.21 17.93
CA VAL A 207 5.16 -17.84 17.64
C VAL A 207 4.48 -17.81 16.28
N VAL A 208 3.30 -17.19 16.19
CA VAL A 208 2.57 -16.97 14.94
C VAL A 208 2.64 -15.50 14.58
N SER A 209 3.03 -15.18 13.35
CA SER A 209 3.11 -13.81 12.83
C SER A 209 2.27 -13.65 11.57
N LEU A 210 1.43 -12.60 11.53
CA LEU A 210 0.44 -12.37 10.49
C LEU A 210 0.92 -11.30 9.51
N HIS A 211 0.91 -11.64 8.20
CA HIS A 211 1.36 -10.78 7.10
C HIS A 211 0.43 -10.89 5.89
N VAL A 212 -0.87 -10.77 6.14
CA VAL A 212 -1.93 -10.86 5.12
C VAL A 212 -2.59 -9.49 4.87
N PRO A 213 -3.12 -9.23 3.66
CA PRO A 213 -3.90 -8.02 3.38
C PRO A 213 -5.26 -8.07 4.10
N GLU A 214 -5.96 -6.94 4.13
CA GLU A 214 -7.36 -6.90 4.55
C GLU A 214 -8.27 -7.26 3.35
N THR A 215 -8.97 -8.38 3.46
CA THR A 215 -9.98 -8.86 2.53
C THR A 215 -11.18 -9.42 3.29
N ALA A 216 -12.23 -9.80 2.58
CA ALA A 216 -13.37 -10.47 3.21
C ALA A 216 -12.97 -11.79 3.89
N GLU A 217 -12.03 -12.53 3.28
CA GLU A 217 -11.55 -13.84 3.75
C GLU A 217 -10.58 -13.73 4.92
N THR A 218 -9.87 -12.61 5.06
CA THR A 218 -8.90 -12.40 6.15
C THR A 218 -9.49 -11.68 7.35
N ARG A 219 -10.72 -11.17 7.24
CA ARG A 219 -11.42 -10.56 8.38
C ARG A 219 -11.71 -11.62 9.45
N ASN A 220 -11.27 -11.34 10.68
CA ASN A 220 -11.33 -12.26 11.82
C ASN A 220 -10.73 -13.65 11.51
N LEU A 221 -9.71 -13.70 10.65
CA LEU A 221 -8.98 -14.93 10.33
C LEU A 221 -8.46 -15.61 11.61
N MET A 222 -8.03 -14.82 12.59
CA MET A 222 -7.63 -15.28 13.92
C MET A 222 -8.77 -15.01 14.92
N GLY A 223 -9.83 -15.79 14.81
CA GLY A 223 -10.96 -15.81 15.73
C GLY A 223 -10.72 -16.78 16.91
N ALA A 224 -11.75 -16.96 17.76
CA ALA A 224 -11.66 -17.80 18.94
C ALA A 224 -11.20 -19.24 18.64
N GLU A 225 -11.69 -19.83 17.57
CA GLU A 225 -11.34 -21.19 17.17
C GLU A 225 -9.86 -21.28 16.77
N GLN A 226 -9.36 -20.38 15.93
CA GLN A 226 -7.97 -20.36 15.47
C GLN A 226 -7.01 -20.07 16.63
N LEU A 227 -7.35 -19.12 17.49
CA LEU A 227 -6.57 -18.83 18.69
C LEU A 227 -6.49 -20.05 19.63
N GLN A 228 -7.59 -20.80 19.78
CA GLN A 228 -7.59 -22.04 20.57
C GLN A 228 -6.79 -23.17 19.94
N ARG A 229 -6.63 -23.18 18.59
CA ARG A 229 -5.79 -24.15 17.87
C ARG A 229 -4.30 -23.84 17.96
N MET A 230 -3.94 -22.63 18.35
CA MET A 230 -2.54 -22.28 18.59
C MET A 230 -1.99 -23.15 19.73
N LYS A 231 -0.71 -23.43 19.65
CA LYS A 231 0.00 -24.23 20.66
C LYS A 231 -0.13 -23.55 22.04
N PRO A 232 -0.55 -24.26 23.10
CA PRO A 232 -0.58 -23.71 24.45
C PRO A 232 0.79 -23.12 24.84
N GLY A 233 0.79 -21.91 25.35
CA GLY A 233 2.02 -21.20 25.71
C GLY A 233 2.72 -20.49 24.56
N SER A 234 2.11 -20.43 23.37
CA SER A 234 2.63 -19.71 22.22
C SER A 234 2.30 -18.21 22.27
N HIS A 235 2.77 -17.47 21.24
CA HIS A 235 2.61 -16.02 21.12
C HIS A 235 2.03 -15.65 19.75
N LEU A 236 1.28 -14.54 19.69
CA LEU A 236 0.75 -13.99 18.45
C LEU A 236 1.34 -12.61 18.16
N ILE A 237 1.71 -12.36 16.91
CA ILE A 237 2.16 -11.04 16.42
C ILE A 237 1.28 -10.62 15.25
N ASN A 238 0.69 -9.43 15.31
CA ASN A 238 -0.05 -8.82 14.21
C ASN A 238 0.50 -7.43 13.87
N ALA A 239 1.32 -7.37 12.85
CA ALA A 239 1.79 -6.14 12.21
C ALA A 239 1.27 -6.04 10.75
N SER A 240 0.05 -6.56 10.49
CA SER A 240 -0.56 -6.58 9.15
C SER A 240 -1.78 -5.66 9.05
N ARG A 241 -2.97 -6.13 9.48
CA ARG A 241 -4.22 -5.36 9.51
C ARG A 241 -5.01 -5.67 10.77
N GLY A 242 -5.61 -4.64 11.36
CA GLY A 242 -6.31 -4.77 12.64
C GLY A 242 -7.51 -5.72 12.60
N THR A 243 -8.22 -5.73 11.48
CA THR A 243 -9.42 -6.59 11.29
C THR A 243 -9.12 -8.09 11.15
N VAL A 244 -7.85 -8.49 11.06
CA VAL A 244 -7.44 -9.90 10.90
C VAL A 244 -7.59 -10.67 12.21
N VAL A 245 -7.50 -10.00 13.36
CA VAL A 245 -7.59 -10.62 14.70
C VAL A 245 -8.86 -10.15 15.39
N ASP A 246 -9.62 -11.10 15.93
CA ASP A 246 -10.68 -10.82 16.89
C ASP A 246 -10.02 -10.47 18.24
N ILE A 247 -10.08 -9.18 18.58
CA ILE A 247 -9.40 -8.62 19.77
C ILE A 247 -10.01 -9.16 21.08
N ASP A 248 -11.32 -9.40 21.12
CA ASP A 248 -11.98 -9.93 22.31
C ASP A 248 -11.63 -11.41 22.52
N ALA A 249 -11.59 -12.19 21.44
CA ALA A 249 -11.13 -13.57 21.50
C ALA A 249 -9.65 -13.67 21.89
N LEU A 250 -8.79 -12.77 21.41
CA LEU A 250 -7.41 -12.68 21.84
C LEU A 250 -7.28 -12.36 23.34
N ALA A 251 -8.07 -11.42 23.83
CA ALA A 251 -8.10 -11.10 25.26
C ALA A 251 -8.47 -12.32 26.13
N GLN A 252 -9.45 -13.12 25.70
CA GLN A 252 -9.83 -14.37 26.39
C GLN A 252 -8.70 -15.41 26.37
N ALA A 253 -8.00 -15.57 25.24
CA ALA A 253 -6.87 -16.48 25.13
C ALA A 253 -5.68 -16.08 26.02
N LEU A 254 -5.45 -14.78 26.20
CA LEU A 254 -4.44 -14.23 27.10
C LEU A 254 -4.84 -14.40 28.58
N GLU A 255 -6.11 -14.12 28.91
CA GLU A 255 -6.64 -14.25 30.27
C GLU A 255 -6.61 -15.70 30.80
N SER A 256 -6.96 -16.65 29.94
CA SER A 256 -6.85 -18.09 30.21
C SER A 256 -5.41 -18.60 30.22
N LYS A 257 -4.43 -17.79 29.86
CA LYS A 257 -3.02 -18.16 29.67
C LYS A 257 -2.80 -19.25 28.61
N HIS A 258 -3.75 -19.45 27.70
CA HIS A 258 -3.56 -20.29 26.54
C HIS A 258 -2.45 -19.69 25.66
N LEU A 259 -2.48 -18.37 25.45
CA LEU A 259 -1.37 -17.59 24.89
C LEU A 259 -0.61 -16.87 26.02
N LEU A 260 0.72 -16.87 25.93
CA LEU A 260 1.58 -16.22 26.95
C LEU A 260 1.86 -14.75 26.63
N GLY A 261 1.53 -14.28 25.46
CA GLY A 261 1.68 -12.87 25.07
C GLY A 261 1.32 -12.61 23.63
N ALA A 262 1.17 -11.35 23.29
CA ALA A 262 0.94 -10.89 21.94
C ALA A 262 1.66 -9.57 21.65
N ALA A 263 1.92 -9.29 20.36
CA ALA A 263 2.32 -7.96 19.88
C ALA A 263 1.34 -7.51 18.80
N ILE A 264 0.74 -6.35 19.01
CA ILE A 264 -0.31 -5.82 18.15
C ILE A 264 0.08 -4.39 17.73
N ASP A 265 0.43 -4.23 16.46
CA ASP A 265 0.78 -2.93 15.87
C ASP A 265 -0.43 -2.26 15.17
N VAL A 266 -1.51 -3.03 14.90
CA VAL A 266 -2.65 -2.60 14.11
C VAL A 266 -3.96 -2.97 14.79
N PHE A 267 -4.99 -2.10 14.68
CA PHE A 267 -6.24 -2.25 15.40
C PHE A 267 -7.46 -2.12 14.45
N PRO A 268 -8.60 -2.78 14.76
CA PRO A 268 -9.82 -2.63 13.96
C PRO A 268 -10.33 -1.19 13.88
N VAL A 269 -10.12 -0.42 14.95
CA VAL A 269 -10.40 1.02 15.02
C VAL A 269 -9.15 1.72 15.52
N GLU A 270 -8.59 2.59 14.68
CA GLU A 270 -7.38 3.34 14.99
C GLU A 270 -7.72 4.83 15.19
N PRO A 271 -7.09 5.53 16.16
CA PRO A 271 -7.24 6.97 16.34
C PRO A 271 -6.81 7.75 15.10
N GLN A 272 -7.57 8.80 14.76
CA GLN A 272 -7.27 9.63 13.59
C GLN A 272 -6.05 10.54 13.76
N GLY A 273 -5.57 10.74 14.99
CA GLY A 273 -4.42 11.61 15.29
C GLY A 273 -3.79 11.30 16.66
N ASN A 274 -2.61 11.88 16.87
CA ASN A 274 -1.83 11.65 18.10
C ASN A 274 -2.51 12.23 19.37
N ASP A 275 -3.46 13.13 19.21
CA ASP A 275 -4.19 13.76 20.32
C ASP A 275 -5.48 13.01 20.68
N SER A 276 -5.79 11.92 20.00
CA SER A 276 -6.99 11.10 20.24
C SER A 276 -6.69 10.00 21.25
N ALA A 277 -7.65 9.74 22.15
CA ALA A 277 -7.54 8.62 23.10
C ALA A 277 -7.57 7.28 22.36
N PHE A 278 -6.77 6.34 22.83
CA PHE A 278 -6.78 4.96 22.38
C PHE A 278 -7.42 4.06 23.45
N GLU A 279 -8.43 3.30 23.04
CA GLU A 279 -9.13 2.37 23.91
C GLU A 279 -9.05 0.96 23.33
N SER A 280 -8.59 0.01 24.14
CA SER A 280 -8.56 -1.41 23.79
C SER A 280 -8.60 -2.26 25.05
N VAL A 281 -9.31 -3.39 25.00
CA VAL A 281 -9.30 -4.38 26.08
C VAL A 281 -7.89 -4.93 26.33
N LEU A 282 -6.98 -4.84 25.37
CA LEU A 282 -5.60 -5.33 25.47
C LEU A 282 -4.71 -4.47 26.38
N THR A 283 -5.07 -3.21 26.68
CA THR A 283 -4.27 -2.30 27.52
C THR A 283 -4.12 -2.79 28.97
N ARG A 284 -4.96 -3.72 29.41
CA ARG A 284 -4.90 -4.31 30.75
C ARG A 284 -3.84 -5.43 30.91
N PHE A 285 -3.22 -5.88 29.82
CA PHE A 285 -2.29 -7.00 29.81
C PHE A 285 -0.83 -6.53 29.73
N ASP A 286 -0.05 -6.74 30.80
CA ASP A 286 1.39 -6.40 30.83
C ASP A 286 2.25 -7.26 29.87
N ASN A 287 1.75 -8.46 29.51
CA ASN A 287 2.42 -9.39 28.59
C ASN A 287 2.07 -9.13 27.11
N VAL A 288 1.46 -7.99 26.81
CA VAL A 288 1.14 -7.56 25.43
C VAL A 288 1.97 -6.33 25.06
N ILE A 289 2.55 -6.34 23.88
CA ILE A 289 3.18 -5.17 23.26
C ILE A 289 2.13 -4.51 22.39
N LEU A 290 1.87 -3.22 22.61
CA LEU A 290 0.97 -2.41 21.80
C LEU A 290 1.78 -1.28 21.17
N THR A 291 1.71 -1.17 19.84
CA THR A 291 2.37 -0.10 19.09
C THR A 291 1.36 0.60 18.17
N PRO A 292 1.47 1.91 17.94
CA PRO A 292 0.45 2.70 17.24
C PRO A 292 0.66 2.69 15.72
N HIS A 293 0.60 1.50 15.10
CA HIS A 293 0.73 1.27 13.65
C HIS A 293 2.04 1.85 13.09
N ILE A 294 3.16 1.49 13.74
CA ILE A 294 4.50 2.02 13.41
C ILE A 294 5.40 1.06 12.62
N GLY A 295 4.91 -0.12 12.25
CA GLY A 295 5.71 -1.11 11.52
C GLY A 295 6.46 -0.55 10.30
N GLY A 296 5.81 0.37 9.56
CA GLY A 296 6.42 1.09 8.43
C GLY A 296 6.94 2.48 8.75
N SER A 297 7.01 2.89 10.02
CA SER A 297 7.30 4.28 10.41
C SER A 297 8.75 4.49 10.82
N THR A 298 9.70 4.04 10.00
CA THR A 298 11.13 4.36 10.16
C THR A 298 11.54 5.49 9.21
N ALA A 299 12.63 6.19 9.52
CA ALA A 299 13.16 7.27 8.69
C ALA A 299 13.49 6.77 7.27
N GLU A 300 14.11 5.60 7.18
CA GLU A 300 14.49 4.96 5.91
C GLU A 300 13.26 4.55 5.10
N ALA A 301 12.25 3.95 5.73
CA ALA A 301 11.02 3.58 5.05
C ALA A 301 10.29 4.81 4.51
N GLN A 302 10.15 5.88 5.31
CA GLN A 302 9.49 7.12 4.86
C GLN A 302 10.23 7.77 3.69
N ALA A 303 11.56 7.78 3.72
CA ALA A 303 12.39 8.27 2.64
C ALA A 303 12.23 7.44 1.35
N ASN A 304 12.27 6.11 1.48
CA ASN A 304 12.11 5.19 0.34
C ASN A 304 10.70 5.26 -0.25
N ILE A 305 9.65 5.31 0.59
CA ILE A 305 8.26 5.53 0.17
C ILE A 305 8.14 6.84 -0.60
N GLY A 306 8.76 7.92 -0.08
CA GLY A 306 8.78 9.24 -0.73
C GLY A 306 9.31 9.16 -2.16
N ARG A 307 10.48 8.54 -2.33
CA ARG A 307 11.10 8.35 -3.65
C ARG A 307 10.29 7.45 -4.58
N GLU A 308 9.80 6.31 -4.07
CA GLU A 308 9.09 5.32 -4.88
C GLU A 308 7.81 5.91 -5.47
N VAL A 309 6.96 6.52 -4.64
CA VAL A 309 5.68 7.07 -5.12
C VAL A 309 5.89 8.29 -6.00
N ALA A 310 6.82 9.19 -5.65
CA ALA A 310 7.17 10.33 -6.50
C ALA A 310 7.65 9.87 -7.88
N ALA A 311 8.54 8.87 -7.95
CA ALA A 311 9.02 8.32 -9.22
C ALA A 311 7.89 7.71 -10.08
N LYS A 312 6.88 7.08 -9.47
CA LYS A 312 5.70 6.55 -10.18
C LYS A 312 4.83 7.67 -10.74
N LEU A 313 4.57 8.72 -9.95
CA LEU A 313 3.81 9.90 -10.41
C LEU A 313 4.54 10.65 -11.53
N ILE A 314 5.85 10.85 -11.39
CA ILE A 314 6.71 11.45 -12.41
C ILE A 314 6.67 10.63 -13.71
N ARG A 315 6.83 9.32 -13.62
CA ARG A 315 6.79 8.43 -14.80
C ARG A 315 5.44 8.49 -15.50
N TYR A 316 4.33 8.44 -14.75
CA TYR A 316 3.00 8.58 -15.32
C TYR A 316 2.81 9.97 -15.97
N SER A 317 3.28 11.02 -15.32
CA SER A 317 3.22 12.38 -15.87
C SER A 317 4.02 12.51 -17.18
N ASN A 318 5.24 11.97 -17.23
CA ASN A 318 6.18 12.14 -18.33
C ASN A 318 5.89 11.25 -19.54
N ASN A 319 5.48 9.99 -19.31
CA ASN A 319 5.30 9.03 -20.41
C ASN A 319 3.99 8.24 -20.40
N GLY A 320 3.13 8.43 -19.39
CA GLY A 320 1.85 7.74 -19.29
C GLY A 320 1.92 6.31 -18.75
N SER A 321 3.07 5.82 -18.27
CA SER A 321 3.19 4.46 -17.70
C SER A 321 2.35 4.30 -16.45
N THR A 322 1.56 3.23 -16.40
CA THR A 322 0.69 2.86 -15.27
C THR A 322 1.19 1.64 -14.49
N ASN A 323 2.47 1.28 -14.64
CA ASN A 323 3.08 0.17 -13.90
C ASN A 323 2.87 0.33 -12.40
N SER A 324 2.44 -0.75 -11.75
CA SER A 324 2.13 -0.80 -10.32
C SER A 324 1.02 0.17 -9.88
N SER A 325 0.15 0.59 -10.78
CA SER A 325 -1.12 1.22 -10.41
C SER A 325 -2.04 0.19 -9.77
N VAL A 326 -2.69 0.55 -8.67
CA VAL A 326 -3.55 -0.37 -7.91
C VAL A 326 -4.97 -0.49 -8.46
N ASN A 327 -5.39 0.43 -9.32
CA ASN A 327 -6.76 0.48 -9.84
C ASN A 327 -6.86 0.55 -11.38
N PHE A 328 -5.74 0.64 -12.08
CA PHE A 328 -5.72 0.81 -13.54
C PHE A 328 -5.06 -0.37 -14.25
N PRO A 329 -5.40 -0.61 -15.54
CA PRO A 329 -4.63 -1.53 -16.37
C PRO A 329 -3.15 -1.11 -16.42
N GLU A 330 -2.25 -2.05 -16.17
CA GLU A 330 -0.81 -1.76 -16.13
C GLU A 330 -0.21 -1.75 -17.53
N VAL A 331 0.43 -0.64 -17.89
CA VAL A 331 1.19 -0.48 -19.13
C VAL A 331 2.58 0.09 -18.82
N ALA A 332 3.61 -0.64 -19.23
CA ALA A 332 4.98 -0.18 -19.23
C ALA A 332 5.29 0.45 -20.59
N LEU A 333 5.64 1.72 -20.62
CA LEU A 333 5.86 2.46 -21.85
C LEU A 333 7.32 2.87 -21.97
N PRO A 334 7.92 2.73 -23.18
CA PRO A 334 9.23 3.29 -23.48
C PRO A 334 9.15 4.83 -23.57
N GLU A 335 10.29 5.49 -23.64
CA GLU A 335 10.36 6.89 -24.04
C GLU A 335 9.80 7.08 -25.45
N HIS A 336 9.24 8.27 -25.71
CA HIS A 336 8.59 8.61 -26.98
C HIS A 336 9.27 9.79 -27.68
N ALA A 337 10.60 9.89 -27.58
CA ALA A 337 11.37 10.99 -28.11
C ALA A 337 11.06 11.29 -29.59
N GLY A 338 10.78 12.57 -29.88
CA GLY A 338 10.49 13.06 -31.23
C GLY A 338 9.06 12.77 -31.74
N ARG A 339 8.17 12.25 -30.91
CA ARG A 339 6.77 11.95 -31.23
C ARG A 339 5.84 12.53 -30.19
N SER A 340 4.58 12.73 -30.56
CA SER A 340 3.51 13.05 -29.61
C SER A 340 2.83 11.77 -29.17
N ARG A 341 2.66 11.62 -27.86
CA ARG A 341 2.00 10.49 -27.24
C ARG A 341 0.61 10.87 -26.74
N LEU A 342 -0.39 10.15 -27.19
CA LEU A 342 -1.77 10.31 -26.81
C LEU A 342 -2.14 9.24 -25.77
N LEU A 343 -2.69 9.67 -24.65
CA LEU A 343 -3.20 8.80 -23.58
C LEU A 343 -4.72 8.84 -23.63
N HIS A 344 -5.34 7.72 -23.93
CA HIS A 344 -6.79 7.58 -24.04
C HIS A 344 -7.32 6.58 -23.02
N ILE A 345 -8.14 7.06 -22.12
CA ILE A 345 -8.86 6.25 -21.13
C ILE A 345 -10.32 6.19 -21.56
N HIS A 346 -10.87 4.99 -21.68
CA HIS A 346 -12.23 4.78 -22.16
C HIS A 346 -12.94 3.68 -21.37
N ARG A 347 -14.27 3.63 -21.42
CA ARG A 347 -15.05 2.49 -20.95
C ARG A 347 -14.67 1.26 -21.76
N ASN A 348 -14.51 0.12 -21.10
CA ASN A 348 -14.21 -1.14 -21.78
C ASN A 348 -15.47 -1.71 -22.42
N ILE A 349 -15.84 -1.16 -23.58
CA ILE A 349 -16.98 -1.59 -24.39
C ILE A 349 -16.53 -2.02 -25.80
N PRO A 350 -17.23 -2.98 -26.44
CA PRO A 350 -16.86 -3.43 -27.79
C PRO A 350 -16.81 -2.30 -28.81
N GLY A 351 -15.83 -2.35 -29.71
CA GLY A 351 -15.72 -1.45 -30.85
C GLY A 351 -14.95 -0.15 -30.62
N VAL A 352 -14.52 0.19 -29.39
CA VAL A 352 -13.77 1.44 -29.14
C VAL A 352 -12.47 1.48 -29.94
N LEU A 353 -11.67 0.42 -29.91
CA LEU A 353 -10.41 0.39 -30.65
C LEU A 353 -10.61 0.44 -32.17
N ALA A 354 -11.65 -0.20 -32.68
CA ALA A 354 -12.01 -0.12 -34.10
C ALA A 354 -12.34 1.31 -34.50
N GLN A 355 -13.11 2.04 -33.69
CA GLN A 355 -13.44 3.45 -33.93
C GLN A 355 -12.20 4.37 -33.86
N VAL A 356 -11.30 4.16 -32.91
CA VAL A 356 -10.03 4.88 -32.84
C VAL A 356 -9.25 4.72 -34.15
N ASN A 357 -9.03 3.48 -34.58
CA ASN A 357 -8.27 3.19 -35.79
C ASN A 357 -8.95 3.69 -37.06
N GLU A 358 -10.28 3.60 -37.16
CA GLU A 358 -11.05 4.12 -38.31
C GLU A 358 -10.95 5.66 -38.42
N ARG A 359 -11.08 6.37 -37.30
CA ARG A 359 -10.96 7.84 -37.25
C ARG A 359 -9.57 8.29 -37.67
N PHE A 360 -8.52 7.67 -37.11
CA PHE A 360 -7.14 8.00 -37.48
C PHE A 360 -6.85 7.70 -38.93
N SER A 361 -7.36 6.59 -39.47
CA SER A 361 -7.25 6.26 -40.88
C SER A 361 -7.94 7.30 -41.78
N LYS A 362 -9.16 7.74 -41.43
CA LYS A 362 -9.91 8.77 -42.18
C LYS A 362 -9.23 10.13 -42.15
N ALA A 363 -8.60 10.48 -41.03
CA ALA A 363 -7.82 11.72 -40.87
C ALA A 363 -6.41 11.62 -41.48
N GLY A 364 -6.03 10.48 -42.05
CA GLY A 364 -4.69 10.29 -42.61
C GLY A 364 -3.56 10.26 -41.57
N ILE A 365 -3.89 10.00 -40.29
CA ILE A 365 -2.93 10.00 -39.19
C ILE A 365 -2.27 8.64 -39.12
N ASN A 366 -0.94 8.61 -39.25
CA ASN A 366 -0.15 7.39 -39.08
C ASN A 366 0.12 7.07 -37.59
N ILE A 367 -0.16 5.84 -37.19
CA ILE A 367 0.12 5.33 -35.85
C ILE A 367 1.52 4.70 -35.86
N ALA A 368 2.44 5.27 -35.10
CA ALA A 368 3.80 4.79 -35.00
C ALA A 368 3.93 3.64 -33.93
N ALA A 369 3.17 3.74 -32.85
CA ALA A 369 3.05 2.68 -31.84
C ALA A 369 1.68 2.76 -31.17
N GLN A 370 1.16 1.62 -30.74
CA GLN A 370 -0.10 1.52 -30.02
C GLN A 370 0.01 0.47 -28.92
N TYR A 371 -0.36 0.86 -27.70
CA TYR A 371 -0.38 0.00 -26.53
C TYR A 371 -1.79 -0.03 -25.96
N LEU A 372 -2.32 -1.22 -25.69
CA LEU A 372 -3.65 -1.40 -25.12
C LEU A 372 -3.58 -2.36 -23.94
N ARG A 373 -4.18 -1.95 -22.85
CA ARG A 373 -4.56 -2.85 -21.74
C ARG A 373 -5.96 -2.51 -21.26
N THR A 374 -6.69 -3.53 -20.84
CA THR A 374 -8.05 -3.40 -20.32
C THR A 374 -8.20 -4.16 -19.01
N ASN A 375 -9.11 -3.71 -18.18
CA ASN A 375 -9.71 -4.50 -17.10
C ASN A 375 -11.22 -4.62 -17.37
N ALA A 376 -12.00 -5.04 -16.38
CA ALA A 376 -13.45 -5.24 -16.57
C ALA A 376 -14.20 -3.94 -16.93
N GLU A 377 -13.75 -2.77 -16.46
CA GLU A 377 -14.49 -1.50 -16.56
C GLU A 377 -13.86 -0.51 -17.54
N VAL A 378 -12.53 -0.43 -17.59
CA VAL A 378 -11.81 0.58 -18.36
C VAL A 378 -10.78 -0.02 -19.30
N GLY A 379 -10.57 0.65 -20.43
CA GLY A 379 -9.46 0.43 -21.32
C GLY A 379 -8.50 1.62 -21.28
N TYR A 380 -7.21 1.34 -21.38
CA TYR A 380 -6.16 2.32 -21.50
C TYR A 380 -5.39 2.10 -22.78
N VAL A 381 -5.55 3.03 -23.74
CA VAL A 381 -4.86 3.03 -25.03
C VAL A 381 -3.83 4.15 -25.03
N VAL A 382 -2.61 3.83 -25.41
CA VAL A 382 -1.55 4.80 -25.62
C VAL A 382 -1.11 4.73 -27.07
N ILE A 383 -1.09 5.87 -27.76
CA ILE A 383 -0.80 5.96 -29.19
C ILE A 383 0.28 6.99 -29.43
N ASP A 384 1.34 6.58 -30.11
CA ASP A 384 2.41 7.48 -30.57
C ASP A 384 2.15 7.87 -32.03
N VAL A 385 2.10 9.16 -32.29
CA VAL A 385 1.91 9.75 -33.62
C VAL A 385 3.01 10.78 -33.95
N ASP A 386 3.14 11.17 -35.20
CA ASP A 386 4.03 12.25 -35.59
C ASP A 386 3.55 13.58 -34.98
N SER A 387 4.49 14.42 -34.55
CA SER A 387 4.18 15.67 -33.83
C SER A 387 3.35 16.67 -34.65
N SER A 388 3.40 16.60 -35.98
CA SER A 388 2.59 17.42 -36.87
C SER A 388 1.09 17.12 -36.84
N ALA A 389 0.71 15.87 -36.50
CA ALA A 389 -0.69 15.42 -36.44
C ALA A 389 -1.28 15.43 -35.03
N SER A 390 -0.56 15.95 -34.06
CA SER A 390 -0.87 15.76 -32.63
C SER A 390 -2.20 16.36 -32.17
N GLN A 391 -2.56 17.55 -32.70
CA GLN A 391 -3.81 18.22 -32.33
C GLN A 391 -5.03 17.52 -32.94
N GLU A 392 -4.97 17.23 -34.24
CA GLU A 392 -6.04 16.51 -34.93
C GLU A 392 -6.26 15.13 -34.35
N ALA A 393 -5.17 14.41 -34.05
CA ALA A 393 -5.24 13.09 -33.37
C ALA A 393 -5.90 13.17 -32.01
N GLN A 394 -5.65 14.22 -31.21
CA GLN A 394 -6.30 14.42 -29.93
C GLN A 394 -7.80 14.70 -30.09
N GLU A 395 -8.19 15.54 -31.03
CA GLU A 395 -9.58 15.87 -31.31
C GLU A 395 -10.37 14.62 -31.76
N GLU A 396 -9.83 13.84 -32.70
CA GLU A 396 -10.41 12.59 -33.16
C GLU A 396 -10.55 11.56 -32.02
N LEU A 397 -9.55 11.45 -31.14
CA LEU A 397 -9.55 10.53 -30.02
C LEU A 397 -10.58 10.92 -28.95
N CYS A 398 -10.69 12.21 -28.64
CA CYS A 398 -11.68 12.74 -27.68
C CYS A 398 -13.13 12.54 -28.16
N ALA A 399 -13.36 12.49 -29.47
CA ALA A 399 -14.67 12.30 -30.08
C ALA A 399 -15.12 10.82 -30.10
N VAL A 400 -14.31 9.87 -29.69
CA VAL A 400 -14.66 8.44 -29.64
C VAL A 400 -15.70 8.19 -28.52
N PRO A 401 -16.85 7.57 -28.81
CA PRO A 401 -17.84 7.20 -27.81
C PRO A 401 -17.24 6.31 -26.71
N GLY A 402 -17.58 6.63 -25.45
CA GLY A 402 -17.04 5.91 -24.30
C GLY A 402 -15.73 6.47 -23.76
N THR A 403 -15.17 7.52 -24.38
CA THR A 403 -14.00 8.24 -23.85
C THR A 403 -14.29 8.79 -22.44
N ILE A 404 -13.39 8.50 -21.51
CA ILE A 404 -13.39 9.06 -20.15
C ILE A 404 -12.44 10.25 -20.09
N ARG A 405 -11.22 10.07 -20.61
CA ARG A 405 -10.17 11.11 -20.57
C ARG A 405 -9.19 10.95 -21.72
N CYS A 406 -8.76 12.07 -22.28
CA CYS A 406 -7.65 12.14 -23.24
C CYS A 406 -6.58 13.11 -22.73
N ARG A 407 -5.31 12.74 -22.91
CA ARG A 407 -4.15 13.61 -22.66
C ARG A 407 -3.16 13.46 -23.80
N ILE A 408 -2.38 14.49 -24.00
CA ILE A 408 -1.24 14.45 -24.94
C ILE A 408 0.05 14.77 -24.20
N LEU A 409 1.12 14.04 -24.52
CA LEU A 409 2.48 14.23 -24.04
C LEU A 409 3.39 14.48 -25.25
N TYR A 410 4.47 15.24 -25.06
CA TYR A 410 5.48 15.55 -26.07
C TYR A 410 6.80 14.88 -25.77
#